data_b85e34692a2956aa0d56db1a3f89e503
#
_entry.id   b85e34692a2956aa0d56db1a3f89e503
#
_cell.length_a   1.000
_cell.length_b   1.000
_cell.length_c   1.000
_cell.angle_alpha   90.00
_cell.angle_beta   90.00
_cell.angle_gamma   90.00
#
_symmetry.space_group_name_H-M   'P 1'
#
loop_
_entity.id
_entity.type
_entity.pdbx_description
1 polymer ?
#
loop_
_entity_poly.entity_id
_entity_poly.type
_entity_poly.pdbx_seq_one_letter_code
_entity_poly.pdbx_strand_id
1 'polypeptide(L)'
;MASDNLVLRSGTWHVRLSVPKDVRHVLNRSEFTESLRTGSKPEAQMKKLAFLHMWKQAIANARLSIAGPTPDHLPETSFSVSQMIQTSQQNGLLGLVMPKNPDDVDPRLSRESLDELGSYIIDVILHTQKWTTTKEAAEAKFDLYGQKPYREYQAFKEKWYELGEEIPLERKIERFNDYIKLHKAVEHYAITAGQAISVGTIEEIKSILEDPKNYKTKSPITTNRIASFEAYQTNTKGIIQKTVDTQANRLKMMGAWLEAEQRDLNHESIASYLDTLDLSIKTKKQYLFAGSSFWKWAIKHDENFKKLHRDQQSPFEKHDFPVNRSKRNDGSMERKAFTPEDVTKLHEAAKATKNRETLTDLILLGAYTGARIEELCQLQAQDIVSEEGIKCFYFYDGKTAASERHTPIHPAIQDTVERLIRDSKDGFLIESPAGNKYGNRSDALSKQFGRLKTSLNYNSQFVFHSFRKTVITQLQRADVPGILIASIVGHETGTVTFDVYSAGPSPKQKHDAISKLKYELKS
;
A
#
# COMPACT_ATOMS: atom_id res chain seq x y z
N MET A 1 7.49 -44.57 -12.96
CA MET A 1 6.34 -45.35 -12.48
C MET A 1 5.65 -44.48 -11.42
N ALA A 2 4.40 -44.07 -11.65
CA ALA A 2 3.64 -43.33 -10.66
C ALA A 2 3.38 -44.28 -9.47
N SER A 3 3.71 -43.88 -8.24
CA SER A 3 3.47 -44.67 -7.05
C SER A 3 1.96 -44.87 -6.89
N ASP A 4 1.51 -46.09 -6.72
CA ASP A 4 0.08 -46.45 -6.62
C ASP A 4 -0.56 -45.94 -5.32
N ASN A 5 0.22 -45.32 -4.41
CA ASN A 5 -0.20 -44.79 -3.10
C ASN A 5 -0.96 -45.82 -2.22
N LEU A 6 -0.93 -47.11 -2.57
CA LEU A 6 -1.53 -48.21 -1.83
C LEU A 6 -0.47 -49.14 -1.25
N VAL A 7 -0.65 -49.54 0.01
CA VAL A 7 0.23 -50.47 0.70
C VAL A 7 -0.64 -51.53 1.38
N LEU A 8 -0.36 -52.81 1.13
CA LEU A 8 -1.04 -53.91 1.80
C LEU A 8 -0.34 -54.22 3.13
N ARG A 9 -1.06 -54.19 4.24
CA ARG A 9 -0.57 -54.57 5.57
C ARG A 9 -1.55 -55.53 6.23
N SER A 10 -1.07 -56.67 6.65
CA SER A 10 -1.88 -57.69 7.34
C SER A 10 -3.24 -57.97 6.65
N GLY A 11 -3.23 -58.10 5.31
CA GLY A 11 -4.43 -58.39 4.53
C GLY A 11 -5.36 -57.20 4.26
N THR A 12 -5.06 -56.02 4.77
CA THR A 12 -5.85 -54.77 4.57
C THR A 12 -5.07 -53.75 3.78
N TRP A 13 -5.72 -53.10 2.81
CA TRP A 13 -5.12 -52.02 2.03
C TRP A 13 -5.12 -50.69 2.81
N HIS A 14 -4.00 -50.01 2.76
CA HIS A 14 -3.80 -48.69 3.29
C HIS A 14 -3.44 -47.71 2.16
N VAL A 15 -3.97 -46.50 2.21
CA VAL A 15 -3.53 -45.41 1.37
C VAL A 15 -2.42 -44.60 2.07
N ARG A 16 -1.45 -44.14 1.29
CA ARG A 16 -0.26 -43.45 1.79
C ARG A 16 0.11 -42.29 0.87
N LEU A 17 0.43 -41.13 1.45
CA LEU A 17 0.91 -39.96 0.72
C LEU A 17 2.01 -39.28 1.53
N SER A 18 3.20 -39.16 0.93
CA SER A 18 4.30 -38.44 1.57
C SER A 18 4.01 -36.94 1.59
N VAL A 19 4.25 -36.32 2.74
CA VAL A 19 4.14 -34.85 2.90
C VAL A 19 5.42 -34.20 2.37
N PRO A 20 5.33 -33.24 1.42
CA PRO A 20 6.47 -32.51 0.92
C PRO A 20 7.24 -31.81 2.05
N LYS A 21 8.57 -31.71 1.91
CA LYS A 21 9.44 -31.16 2.98
C LYS A 21 9.08 -29.72 3.35
N ASP A 22 8.66 -28.93 2.38
CA ASP A 22 8.28 -27.52 2.51
C ASP A 22 7.13 -27.29 3.48
N VAL A 23 6.19 -28.25 3.65
CA VAL A 23 4.99 -28.11 4.48
C VAL A 23 4.98 -29.02 5.73
N ARG A 24 6.04 -29.79 5.98
CA ARG A 24 6.07 -30.73 7.13
C ARG A 24 5.96 -30.04 8.47
N HIS A 25 6.55 -28.86 8.62
CA HIS A 25 6.52 -28.10 9.86
C HIS A 25 5.13 -27.53 10.16
N VAL A 26 4.33 -27.24 9.14
CA VAL A 26 2.94 -26.77 9.28
C VAL A 26 2.00 -27.92 9.60
N LEU A 27 2.15 -29.03 8.87
CA LEU A 27 1.28 -30.20 9.02
C LEU A 27 1.70 -31.12 10.17
N ASN A 28 2.85 -30.86 10.78
CA ASN A 28 3.46 -31.63 11.88
C ASN A 28 3.50 -33.14 11.60
N ARG A 29 3.76 -33.52 10.34
CA ARG A 29 3.87 -34.93 9.90
C ARG A 29 4.67 -35.05 8.60
N SER A 30 5.34 -36.20 8.45
CA SER A 30 6.13 -36.50 7.25
C SER A 30 5.33 -37.28 6.21
N GLU A 31 4.20 -37.88 6.60
CA GLU A 31 3.41 -38.77 5.79
C GLU A 31 1.97 -38.84 6.28
N PHE A 32 1.03 -38.95 5.35
CA PHE A 32 -0.36 -39.33 5.60
C PHE A 32 -0.52 -40.84 5.34
N THR A 33 -1.14 -41.55 6.25
CA THR A 33 -1.47 -42.97 6.07
C THR A 33 -2.81 -43.26 6.72
N GLU A 34 -3.71 -43.98 6.01
CA GLU A 34 -5.02 -44.38 6.51
C GLU A 34 -5.39 -45.78 6.03
N SER A 35 -6.11 -46.56 6.87
CA SER A 35 -6.63 -47.85 6.51
C SER A 35 -7.89 -47.72 5.66
N LEU A 36 -7.95 -48.44 4.55
CA LEU A 36 -9.12 -48.47 3.66
C LEU A 36 -10.14 -49.53 4.07
N ARG A 37 -9.83 -50.30 5.14
CA ARG A 37 -10.68 -51.35 5.71
C ARG A 37 -11.21 -52.32 4.66
N THR A 38 -10.38 -52.70 3.70
CA THR A 38 -10.70 -53.66 2.65
C THR A 38 -9.47 -54.45 2.24
N GLY A 39 -9.65 -55.73 1.96
CA GLY A 39 -8.66 -56.61 1.34
C GLY A 39 -8.74 -56.60 -0.19
N SER A 40 -9.79 -56.02 -0.77
CA SER A 40 -10.00 -55.95 -2.21
C SER A 40 -9.23 -54.79 -2.82
N LYS A 41 -8.32 -55.07 -3.78
CA LYS A 41 -7.54 -54.06 -4.47
C LYS A 41 -8.40 -53.09 -5.33
N PRO A 42 -9.41 -53.55 -6.09
CA PRO A 42 -10.30 -52.67 -6.82
C PRO A 42 -11.07 -51.71 -5.92
N GLU A 43 -11.59 -52.16 -4.80
CA GLU A 43 -12.27 -51.32 -3.83
C GLU A 43 -11.31 -50.33 -3.18
N ALA A 44 -10.09 -50.75 -2.85
CA ALA A 44 -9.05 -49.88 -2.33
C ALA A 44 -8.67 -48.77 -3.34
N GLN A 45 -8.67 -49.08 -4.64
CA GLN A 45 -8.42 -48.09 -5.70
C GLN A 45 -9.49 -46.98 -5.74
N MET A 46 -10.74 -47.30 -5.49
CA MET A 46 -11.82 -46.32 -5.40
C MET A 46 -11.74 -45.52 -4.11
N LYS A 47 -11.60 -46.19 -2.97
CA LYS A 47 -11.55 -45.53 -1.65
C LYS A 47 -10.35 -44.60 -1.47
N LYS A 48 -9.17 -44.89 -2.05
CA LYS A 48 -7.98 -44.07 -1.94
C LYS A 48 -8.16 -42.67 -2.53
N LEU A 49 -9.01 -42.49 -3.54
CA LEU A 49 -9.15 -41.24 -4.25
C LEU A 49 -9.63 -40.09 -3.33
N ALA A 50 -10.54 -40.42 -2.41
CA ALA A 50 -11.05 -39.46 -1.44
C ALA A 50 -9.94 -38.97 -0.48
N PHE A 51 -9.14 -39.89 0.06
CA PHE A 51 -8.03 -39.55 0.95
C PHE A 51 -6.94 -38.77 0.24
N LEU A 52 -6.57 -39.17 -0.98
CA LEU A 52 -5.57 -38.45 -1.77
C LEU A 52 -6.02 -37.05 -2.11
N HIS A 53 -7.30 -36.84 -2.39
CA HIS A 53 -7.84 -35.51 -2.63
C HIS A 53 -7.74 -34.64 -1.37
N MET A 54 -8.23 -35.12 -0.24
CA MET A 54 -8.19 -34.43 1.04
C MET A 54 -6.74 -34.07 1.46
N TRP A 55 -5.80 -34.99 1.33
CA TRP A 55 -4.41 -34.75 1.72
C TRP A 55 -3.67 -33.80 0.78
N LYS A 56 -3.95 -33.86 -0.53
CA LYS A 56 -3.43 -32.89 -1.49
C LYS A 56 -3.97 -31.49 -1.20
N GLN A 57 -5.22 -31.38 -0.79
CA GLN A 57 -5.82 -30.12 -0.39
C GLN A 57 -5.20 -29.57 0.90
N ALA A 58 -4.96 -30.44 1.90
CA ALA A 58 -4.25 -30.07 3.11
C ALA A 58 -2.82 -29.57 2.83
N ILE A 59 -2.10 -30.24 1.91
CA ILE A 59 -0.77 -29.81 1.46
C ILE A 59 -0.84 -28.45 0.74
N ALA A 60 -1.84 -28.25 -0.12
CA ALA A 60 -2.04 -26.98 -0.82
C ALA A 60 -2.34 -25.83 0.16
N ASN A 61 -3.22 -26.07 1.14
CA ASN A 61 -3.54 -25.11 2.18
C ASN A 61 -2.33 -24.77 3.07
N ALA A 62 -1.53 -25.79 3.43
CA ALA A 62 -0.29 -25.58 4.17
C ALA A 62 0.74 -24.73 3.38
N ARG A 63 0.83 -24.92 2.07
CA ARG A 63 1.66 -24.07 1.20
C ARG A 63 1.17 -22.63 1.14
N LEU A 64 -0.14 -22.44 1.06
CA LEU A 64 -0.74 -21.10 1.14
C LEU A 64 -0.43 -20.42 2.46
N SER A 65 -0.39 -21.16 3.58
CA SER A 65 -0.03 -20.59 4.89
C SER A 65 1.45 -20.22 5.03
N ILE A 66 2.35 -20.92 4.29
CA ILE A 66 3.81 -20.64 4.27
C ILE A 66 4.15 -19.46 3.35
N ALA A 67 3.39 -19.27 2.27
CA ALA A 67 3.63 -18.22 1.27
C ALA A 67 3.50 -16.79 1.84
N GLY A 68 3.27 -16.67 3.14
CA GLY A 68 3.02 -15.41 3.84
C GLY A 68 1.52 -15.10 3.89
N PRO A 69 1.12 -14.03 4.58
CA PRO A 69 -0.27 -13.67 4.63
C PRO A 69 -0.75 -13.50 3.20
N THR A 70 -1.56 -14.44 2.76
CA THR A 70 -2.36 -14.28 1.54
C THR A 70 -3.11 -12.97 1.68
N PRO A 71 -3.30 -12.25 0.58
CA PRO A 71 -4.03 -10.99 0.61
C PRO A 71 -5.29 -11.16 1.44
N ASP A 72 -5.54 -10.19 2.32
CA ASP A 72 -6.60 -10.19 3.31
C ASP A 72 -8.02 -10.14 2.71
N HIS A 73 -8.22 -10.72 1.54
CA HIS A 73 -9.52 -10.76 0.89
C HIS A 73 -9.97 -12.19 0.69
N LEU A 74 -11.21 -12.39 1.09
CA LEU A 74 -12.00 -13.54 0.72
C LEU A 74 -11.96 -13.66 -0.81
N PRO A 75 -11.51 -14.78 -1.40
CA PRO A 75 -11.61 -14.98 -2.85
C PRO A 75 -13.09 -14.88 -3.26
N GLU A 76 -13.48 -15.18 -4.46
CA GLU A 76 -14.84 -15.06 -5.06
C GLU A 76 -16.05 -15.17 -4.12
N THR A 77 -15.83 -15.60 -2.88
CA THR A 77 -16.79 -15.62 -1.78
C THR A 77 -17.04 -14.26 -1.14
N SER A 78 -16.27 -13.20 -1.46
CA SER A 78 -16.44 -11.89 -0.81
C SER A 78 -17.83 -11.31 -1.05
N PHE A 79 -18.40 -11.46 -2.24
CA PHE A 79 -19.77 -11.06 -2.52
C PHE A 79 -20.77 -11.93 -1.75
N SER A 80 -20.59 -13.25 -1.74
CA SER A 80 -21.44 -14.15 -0.95
C SER A 80 -21.26 -13.94 0.54
N VAL A 81 -20.07 -13.62 1.03
CA VAL A 81 -19.83 -13.29 2.45
C VAL A 81 -20.52 -11.98 2.84
N SER A 82 -20.48 -10.94 2.01
CA SER A 82 -21.24 -9.69 2.27
C SER A 82 -22.75 -9.95 2.35
N GLN A 83 -23.28 -10.77 1.44
CA GLN A 83 -24.68 -11.22 1.51
C GLN A 83 -24.94 -12.09 2.75
N MET A 84 -24.02 -12.95 3.11
CA MET A 84 -24.08 -13.81 4.30
C MET A 84 -24.08 -12.98 5.59
N ILE A 85 -23.21 -11.98 5.70
CA ILE A 85 -23.21 -11.06 6.83
C ILE A 85 -24.59 -10.38 6.96
N GLN A 86 -25.12 -9.91 5.84
CA GLN A 86 -26.42 -9.25 5.81
C GLN A 86 -27.55 -10.18 6.20
N THR A 87 -27.54 -11.42 5.72
CA THR A 87 -28.52 -12.48 6.05
C THR A 87 -28.36 -12.95 7.50
N SER A 88 -27.13 -13.20 7.97
CA SER A 88 -26.85 -13.56 9.38
C SER A 88 -27.23 -12.44 10.35
N GLN A 89 -27.12 -11.18 9.95
CA GLN A 89 -27.57 -10.05 10.75
C GLN A 89 -29.10 -9.98 10.86
N GLN A 90 -29.82 -10.43 9.84
CA GLN A 90 -31.28 -10.38 9.75
C GLN A 90 -31.93 -11.66 10.28
N ASN A 91 -31.56 -12.83 9.76
CA ASN A 91 -32.28 -14.09 9.99
C ASN A 91 -31.35 -15.33 10.14
N GLY A 92 -30.02 -15.17 10.09
CA GLY A 92 -29.08 -16.27 9.95
C GLY A 92 -28.95 -16.77 8.50
N LEU A 93 -27.75 -17.30 8.17
CA LEU A 93 -27.34 -17.63 6.80
C LEU A 93 -28.19 -18.70 6.14
N LEU A 94 -28.66 -19.66 6.94
CA LEU A 94 -29.39 -20.83 6.47
C LEU A 94 -30.91 -20.65 6.58
N GLY A 95 -31.39 -19.43 6.84
CA GLY A 95 -32.80 -19.17 7.09
C GLY A 95 -33.30 -19.67 8.45
N LEU A 96 -32.40 -20.19 9.28
CA LEU A 96 -32.69 -20.56 10.66
C LEU A 96 -32.81 -19.28 11.50
N VAL A 97 -33.98 -19.02 12.02
CA VAL A 97 -34.20 -17.87 12.91
C VAL A 97 -33.44 -18.12 14.21
N MET A 98 -32.43 -17.27 14.47
CA MET A 98 -31.71 -17.32 15.74
C MET A 98 -32.61 -16.76 16.84
N PRO A 99 -32.98 -17.53 17.85
CA PRO A 99 -33.73 -17.02 19.00
C PRO A 99 -32.91 -15.95 19.71
N LYS A 100 -33.56 -14.89 20.16
CA LYS A 100 -32.92 -13.77 20.86
C LYS A 100 -32.69 -14.06 22.34
N ASN A 101 -33.54 -14.90 22.91
CA ASN A 101 -33.49 -15.29 24.31
C ASN A 101 -33.56 -16.81 24.47
N PRO A 102 -33.01 -17.37 25.58
CA PRO A 102 -33.13 -18.79 25.90
C PRO A 102 -34.58 -19.30 26.02
N ASP A 103 -35.51 -18.41 26.38
CA ASP A 103 -36.92 -18.75 26.51
C ASP A 103 -37.65 -18.83 25.17
N ASP A 104 -37.07 -18.30 24.09
CA ASP A 104 -37.60 -18.39 22.73
C ASP A 104 -37.28 -19.73 22.06
N VAL A 105 -36.41 -20.55 22.65
CA VAL A 105 -36.13 -21.92 22.20
C VAL A 105 -37.24 -22.82 22.72
N ASP A 106 -38.13 -23.29 21.84
CA ASP A 106 -39.18 -24.24 22.23
C ASP A 106 -38.52 -25.51 22.80
N PRO A 107 -38.69 -25.78 24.11
CA PRO A 107 -38.17 -26.99 24.75
C PRO A 107 -38.80 -28.30 24.21
N ARG A 108 -39.90 -28.15 23.45
CA ARG A 108 -40.68 -29.25 22.89
C ARG A 108 -40.42 -29.46 21.38
N LEU A 109 -39.30 -28.97 20.86
CA LEU A 109 -38.92 -29.28 19.46
C LEU A 109 -39.16 -30.75 19.20
N SER A 110 -40.12 -31.05 18.34
CA SER A 110 -40.53 -32.41 18.05
C SER A 110 -39.40 -33.19 17.39
N ARG A 111 -39.44 -34.53 17.49
CA ARG A 111 -38.48 -35.42 16.81
C ARG A 111 -38.46 -35.12 15.32
N GLU A 112 -39.62 -34.84 14.74
CA GLU A 112 -39.77 -34.49 13.32
C GLU A 112 -39.02 -33.17 12.96
N SER A 113 -39.17 -32.14 13.78
CA SER A 113 -38.47 -30.86 13.57
C SER A 113 -36.95 -30.97 13.66
N LEU A 114 -36.44 -31.85 14.51
CA LEU A 114 -35.01 -32.14 14.61
C LEU A 114 -34.52 -32.97 13.43
N ASP A 115 -35.33 -33.93 12.95
CA ASP A 115 -35.00 -34.72 11.77
C ASP A 115 -35.03 -33.89 10.49
N GLU A 116 -35.97 -32.92 10.40
CA GLU A 116 -35.99 -31.90 9.34
C GLU A 116 -34.74 -30.99 9.38
N LEU A 117 -34.33 -30.55 10.58
CA LEU A 117 -33.09 -29.79 10.75
C LEU A 117 -31.87 -30.63 10.33
N GLY A 118 -31.82 -31.88 10.70
CA GLY A 118 -30.76 -32.80 10.29
C GLY A 118 -30.71 -33.00 8.79
N SER A 119 -31.85 -33.20 8.15
CA SER A 119 -31.98 -33.31 6.69
C SER A 119 -31.52 -32.03 6.01
N TYR A 120 -31.91 -30.86 6.53
CA TYR A 120 -31.50 -29.57 6.03
C TYR A 120 -29.98 -29.37 6.13
N ILE A 121 -29.36 -29.73 7.25
CA ILE A 121 -27.89 -29.69 7.42
C ILE A 121 -27.20 -30.55 6.38
N ILE A 122 -27.70 -31.77 6.13
CA ILE A 122 -27.18 -32.65 5.10
C ILE A 122 -27.30 -32.02 3.70
N ASP A 123 -28.46 -31.47 3.38
CA ASP A 123 -28.71 -30.84 2.08
C ASP A 123 -27.80 -29.64 1.85
N VAL A 124 -27.58 -28.80 2.86
CA VAL A 124 -26.65 -27.68 2.78
C VAL A 124 -25.22 -28.14 2.53
N ILE A 125 -24.76 -29.17 3.25
CA ILE A 125 -23.42 -29.75 3.07
C ILE A 125 -23.26 -30.32 1.65
N LEU A 126 -24.27 -31.00 1.14
CA LEU A 126 -24.27 -31.57 -0.20
C LEU A 126 -24.32 -30.51 -1.29
N HIS A 127 -25.14 -29.50 -1.11
CA HIS A 127 -25.32 -28.41 -2.09
C HIS A 127 -24.08 -27.53 -2.22
N THR A 128 -23.46 -27.19 -1.09
CA THR A 128 -22.23 -26.37 -1.09
C THR A 128 -21.04 -27.09 -1.73
N GLN A 129 -21.05 -28.40 -1.77
CA GLN A 129 -19.98 -29.18 -2.42
C GLN A 129 -20.21 -29.43 -3.92
N LYS A 130 -21.27 -28.89 -4.55
CA LYS A 130 -21.61 -29.07 -5.98
C LYS A 130 -21.58 -30.53 -6.41
N TRP A 131 -22.22 -31.44 -5.65
CA TRP A 131 -22.17 -32.85 -5.93
C TRP A 131 -23.34 -33.28 -6.81
N THR A 132 -23.01 -33.80 -7.97
CA THR A 132 -23.98 -34.28 -8.97
C THR A 132 -24.17 -35.80 -8.92
N THR A 133 -23.83 -36.45 -7.80
CA THR A 133 -23.80 -37.89 -7.66
C THR A 133 -24.99 -38.43 -6.87
N THR A 134 -25.25 -39.75 -6.97
CA THR A 134 -26.34 -40.41 -6.28
C THR A 134 -26.31 -40.22 -4.76
N LYS A 135 -27.47 -40.34 -4.10
CA LYS A 135 -27.65 -40.20 -2.66
C LYS A 135 -26.63 -41.04 -1.85
N GLU A 136 -26.33 -42.28 -2.30
CA GLU A 136 -25.36 -43.16 -1.67
C GLU A 136 -23.91 -42.66 -1.75
N ALA A 137 -23.52 -42.07 -2.88
CA ALA A 137 -22.21 -41.46 -3.03
C ALA A 137 -22.11 -40.15 -2.24
N ALA A 138 -23.21 -39.45 -2.05
CA ALA A 138 -23.31 -38.26 -1.22
C ALA A 138 -23.18 -38.61 0.27
N GLU A 139 -23.86 -39.66 0.74
CA GLU A 139 -23.75 -40.17 2.10
C GLU A 139 -22.34 -40.69 2.43
N ALA A 140 -21.70 -41.43 1.54
CA ALA A 140 -20.33 -41.92 1.73
C ALA A 140 -19.31 -40.76 1.80
N LYS A 141 -19.52 -39.67 1.07
CA LYS A 141 -18.68 -38.45 1.12
C LYS A 141 -19.00 -37.60 2.32
N PHE A 142 -20.27 -37.51 2.74
CA PHE A 142 -20.71 -36.85 3.94
C PHE A 142 -20.00 -37.39 5.19
N ASP A 143 -19.85 -38.69 5.30
CA ASP A 143 -19.07 -39.33 6.39
C ASP A 143 -17.61 -38.90 6.43
N LEU A 144 -17.03 -38.52 5.29
CA LEU A 144 -15.64 -38.11 5.18
C LEU A 144 -15.40 -36.63 5.46
N TYR A 145 -16.29 -35.77 4.98
CA TYR A 145 -16.09 -34.30 4.97
C TYR A 145 -17.03 -33.54 5.90
N GLY A 146 -18.23 -34.07 6.12
CA GLY A 146 -19.29 -33.47 6.93
C GLY A 146 -19.32 -33.92 8.39
N GLN A 147 -18.37 -34.77 8.81
CA GLN A 147 -18.44 -35.44 10.11
C GLN A 147 -18.52 -34.48 11.32
N LYS A 148 -17.88 -33.31 11.27
CA LYS A 148 -17.87 -32.43 12.46
C LYS A 148 -19.22 -31.79 12.70
N PRO A 149 -19.86 -31.05 11.76
CA PRO A 149 -21.19 -30.48 11.94
C PRO A 149 -22.26 -31.55 12.21
N TYR A 150 -22.16 -32.71 11.55
CA TYR A 150 -23.11 -33.80 11.75
C TYR A 150 -22.94 -34.49 13.11
N ARG A 151 -21.72 -34.66 13.60
CA ARG A 151 -21.48 -35.19 14.97
C ARG A 151 -21.96 -34.19 16.02
N GLU A 152 -21.74 -32.91 15.81
CA GLU A 152 -22.24 -31.86 16.70
C GLU A 152 -23.78 -31.84 16.71
N TYR A 153 -24.41 -32.02 15.54
CA TYR A 153 -25.86 -32.18 15.42
C TYR A 153 -26.37 -33.45 16.15
N GLN A 154 -25.72 -34.60 15.95
CA GLN A 154 -26.12 -35.85 16.63
C GLN A 154 -25.97 -35.72 18.16
N ALA A 155 -24.86 -35.17 18.63
CA ALA A 155 -24.66 -34.90 20.06
C ALA A 155 -25.69 -33.93 20.63
N PHE A 156 -26.06 -32.92 19.85
CA PHE A 156 -27.13 -31.98 20.20
C PHE A 156 -28.48 -32.69 20.27
N LYS A 157 -28.80 -33.52 19.29
CA LYS A 157 -30.05 -34.31 19.23
C LYS A 157 -30.17 -35.26 20.39
N GLU A 158 -29.11 -36.01 20.74
CA GLU A 158 -29.08 -36.93 21.88
C GLU A 158 -29.32 -36.17 23.19
N LYS A 159 -28.60 -35.11 23.46
CA LYS A 159 -28.81 -34.25 24.64
C LYS A 159 -30.21 -33.65 24.70
N TRP A 160 -30.80 -33.34 23.55
CA TRP A 160 -32.14 -32.74 23.49
C TRP A 160 -33.21 -33.72 23.94
N TYR A 161 -33.07 -34.98 23.63
CA TYR A 161 -34.04 -36.02 24.01
C TYR A 161 -33.92 -36.53 25.45
N GLU A 162 -32.74 -36.42 26.07
CA GLU A 162 -32.52 -36.89 27.45
C GLU A 162 -33.26 -36.08 28.52
N LEU A 163 -33.86 -34.97 28.17
CA LEU A 163 -34.41 -34.00 29.12
C LEU A 163 -35.95 -33.96 29.00
N GLY A 164 -36.65 -34.29 30.08
CA GLY A 164 -38.13 -34.23 30.19
C GLY A 164 -38.70 -32.83 30.08
N GLU A 165 -40.03 -32.68 30.24
CA GLU A 165 -40.79 -31.46 29.96
C GLU A 165 -40.49 -30.24 30.87
N GLU A 166 -39.94 -30.46 32.08
CA GLU A 166 -39.51 -29.37 32.97
C GLU A 166 -37.99 -29.26 33.02
N ILE A 167 -37.46 -28.17 32.40
CA ILE A 167 -36.03 -27.94 32.32
C ILE A 167 -35.63 -26.75 33.18
N PRO A 168 -34.69 -26.88 34.15
CA PRO A 168 -34.13 -25.76 34.89
C PRO A 168 -33.52 -24.70 33.96
N LEU A 169 -33.62 -23.39 34.36
CA LEU A 169 -33.12 -22.26 33.55
C LEU A 169 -31.66 -22.42 33.10
N GLU A 170 -30.79 -22.94 33.95
CA GLU A 170 -29.38 -23.21 33.62
C GLU A 170 -29.24 -24.19 32.45
N ARG A 171 -30.08 -25.22 32.39
CA ARG A 171 -30.10 -26.20 31.30
C ARG A 171 -30.71 -25.61 30.01
N LYS A 172 -31.68 -24.68 30.12
CA LYS A 172 -32.19 -23.94 28.96
C LYS A 172 -31.10 -23.09 28.33
N ILE A 173 -30.29 -22.39 29.14
CA ILE A 173 -29.15 -21.58 28.68
C ILE A 173 -28.10 -22.48 28.03
N GLU A 174 -27.78 -23.65 28.59
CA GLU A 174 -26.83 -24.59 28.01
C GLU A 174 -27.32 -25.07 26.63
N ARG A 175 -28.59 -25.45 26.51
CA ARG A 175 -29.19 -25.85 25.22
C ARG A 175 -29.20 -24.74 24.20
N PHE A 176 -29.53 -23.53 24.60
CA PHE A 176 -29.44 -22.38 23.72
C PHE A 176 -28.03 -22.15 23.18
N ASN A 177 -27.03 -22.26 24.04
CA ASN A 177 -25.63 -22.14 23.63
C ASN A 177 -25.20 -23.28 22.70
N ASP A 178 -25.66 -24.49 22.94
CA ASP A 178 -25.36 -25.65 22.05
C ASP A 178 -26.04 -25.47 20.68
N TYR A 179 -27.27 -24.95 20.64
CA TYR A 179 -27.98 -24.59 19.41
C TYR A 179 -27.22 -23.52 18.62
N ILE A 180 -26.74 -22.46 19.27
CA ILE A 180 -25.93 -21.42 18.66
C ILE A 180 -24.62 -21.99 18.11
N LYS A 181 -23.95 -22.87 18.85
CA LYS A 181 -22.72 -23.53 18.40
C LYS A 181 -22.95 -24.39 17.15
N LEU A 182 -24.04 -25.17 17.15
CA LEU A 182 -24.41 -25.97 16.00
C LEU A 182 -24.67 -25.10 14.77
N HIS A 183 -25.46 -24.05 14.92
CA HIS A 183 -25.77 -23.12 13.85
C HIS A 183 -24.49 -22.50 13.26
N LYS A 184 -23.62 -21.96 14.10
CA LYS A 184 -22.32 -21.41 13.68
C LYS A 184 -21.42 -22.45 13.00
N ALA A 185 -21.41 -23.69 13.47
CA ALA A 185 -20.62 -24.76 12.86
C ALA A 185 -21.11 -25.10 11.44
N VAL A 186 -22.43 -25.16 11.24
CA VAL A 186 -23.05 -25.42 9.94
C VAL A 186 -22.80 -24.26 8.97
N GLU A 187 -22.98 -23.01 9.42
CA GLU A 187 -22.68 -21.84 8.60
C GLU A 187 -21.21 -21.79 8.19
N HIS A 188 -20.31 -21.99 9.13
CA HIS A 188 -18.88 -22.05 8.84
C HIS A 188 -18.54 -23.14 7.82
N TYR A 189 -19.15 -24.32 7.97
CA TYR A 189 -18.94 -25.42 7.04
C TYR A 189 -19.49 -25.08 5.64
N ALA A 190 -20.69 -24.50 5.56
CA ALA A 190 -21.31 -24.10 4.30
C ALA A 190 -20.43 -23.11 3.50
N ILE A 191 -19.76 -22.20 4.21
CA ILE A 191 -18.86 -21.21 3.58
C ILE A 191 -17.53 -21.84 3.15
N THR A 192 -16.97 -22.73 3.97
CA THR A 192 -15.62 -23.25 3.77
C THR A 192 -15.57 -24.54 2.95
N ALA A 193 -16.70 -25.26 2.82
CA ALA A 193 -16.75 -26.55 2.15
C ALA A 193 -16.46 -26.43 0.65
N GLY A 194 -15.51 -27.25 0.21
CA GLY A 194 -15.17 -27.39 -1.21
C GLY A 194 -14.26 -26.31 -1.79
N GLN A 195 -13.78 -25.37 -0.98
CA GLN A 195 -12.87 -24.31 -1.42
C GLN A 195 -11.46 -24.45 -0.85
N ALA A 196 -10.45 -24.12 -1.65
CA ALA A 196 -9.08 -23.99 -1.18
C ALA A 196 -8.90 -22.57 -0.60
N ILE A 197 -9.25 -22.39 0.67
CA ILE A 197 -9.13 -21.13 1.38
C ILE A 197 -7.94 -21.14 2.33
N SER A 198 -7.34 -19.96 2.54
CA SER A 198 -6.23 -19.80 3.47
C SER A 198 -6.68 -19.90 4.93
N VAL A 199 -5.74 -20.18 5.84
CA VAL A 199 -6.01 -20.15 7.29
C VAL A 199 -6.52 -18.78 7.73
N GLY A 200 -5.93 -17.68 7.22
CA GLY A 200 -6.38 -16.31 7.52
C GLY A 200 -7.82 -16.04 7.07
N THR A 201 -8.19 -16.57 5.90
CA THR A 201 -9.57 -16.49 5.40
C THR A 201 -10.56 -17.26 6.28
N ILE A 202 -10.15 -18.45 6.78
CA ILE A 202 -10.97 -19.23 7.72
C ILE A 202 -11.17 -18.47 9.04
N GLU A 203 -10.12 -17.85 9.57
CA GLU A 203 -10.19 -17.04 10.79
C GLU A 203 -11.09 -15.81 10.60
N GLU A 204 -11.01 -15.17 9.43
CA GLU A 204 -11.88 -14.06 9.07
C GLU A 204 -13.35 -14.48 8.99
N ILE A 205 -13.66 -15.60 8.32
CA ILE A 205 -15.02 -16.17 8.26
C ILE A 205 -15.53 -16.47 9.68
N LYS A 206 -14.71 -17.07 10.54
CA LYS A 206 -15.08 -17.31 11.93
C LYS A 206 -15.41 -16.02 12.67
N SER A 207 -14.58 -14.98 12.53
CA SER A 207 -14.81 -13.67 13.14
C SER A 207 -16.14 -13.05 12.68
N ILE A 208 -16.47 -13.18 11.39
CA ILE A 208 -17.74 -12.71 10.84
C ILE A 208 -18.93 -13.46 11.48
N LEU A 209 -18.85 -14.79 11.56
CA LEU A 209 -19.93 -15.64 12.10
C LEU A 209 -20.07 -15.50 13.61
N GLU A 210 -18.97 -15.25 14.33
CA GLU A 210 -18.99 -15.06 15.79
C GLU A 210 -19.63 -13.73 16.21
N ASP A 211 -19.31 -12.66 15.50
CA ASP A 211 -19.86 -11.33 15.77
C ASP A 211 -20.13 -10.54 14.47
N PRO A 212 -21.19 -10.89 13.72
CA PRO A 212 -21.51 -10.24 12.44
C PRO A 212 -21.73 -8.73 12.55
N LYS A 213 -22.24 -8.25 13.71
CA LYS A 213 -22.57 -6.83 13.92
C LYS A 213 -21.34 -5.95 14.10
N ASN A 214 -20.28 -6.49 14.68
CA ASN A 214 -19.05 -5.77 14.95
C ASN A 214 -17.93 -6.12 13.95
N TYR A 215 -18.19 -7.02 13.00
CA TYR A 215 -17.22 -7.30 11.96
C TYR A 215 -16.97 -6.06 11.10
N LYS A 216 -15.70 -5.74 10.91
CA LYS A 216 -15.26 -4.61 10.09
C LYS A 216 -14.60 -5.12 8.82
N THR A 217 -15.13 -4.69 7.68
CA THR A 217 -14.56 -5.01 6.37
C THR A 217 -13.16 -4.40 6.25
N LYS A 218 -12.18 -5.21 5.86
CA LYS A 218 -10.83 -4.70 5.62
C LYS A 218 -10.73 -4.03 4.26
N SER A 219 -9.96 -2.97 4.20
CA SER A 219 -9.70 -2.27 2.94
C SER A 219 -8.90 -3.16 1.97
N PRO A 220 -9.21 -3.14 0.65
CA PRO A 220 -8.35 -3.77 -0.36
C PRO A 220 -6.93 -3.19 -0.44
N ILE A 221 -6.70 -2.01 0.14
CA ILE A 221 -5.38 -1.36 0.22
C ILE A 221 -4.68 -1.79 1.52
N THR A 222 -4.25 -3.06 1.57
CA THR A 222 -3.62 -3.63 2.77
C THR A 222 -2.16 -3.27 2.91
N THR A 223 -1.64 -3.37 4.14
CA THR A 223 -0.21 -3.15 4.44
C THR A 223 0.69 -4.07 3.61
N ASN A 224 0.31 -5.34 3.44
CA ASN A 224 1.09 -6.30 2.66
C ASN A 224 1.13 -5.95 1.17
N ARG A 225 0.00 -5.54 0.60
CA ARG A 225 -0.06 -5.07 -0.80
C ARG A 225 0.76 -3.81 -0.99
N ILE A 226 0.69 -2.87 -0.05
CA ILE A 226 1.51 -1.67 -0.08
C ILE A 226 2.99 -2.05 -0.06
N ALA A 227 3.44 -2.94 0.83
CA ALA A 227 4.83 -3.38 0.89
C ALA A 227 5.30 -4.05 -0.41
N SER A 228 4.47 -4.91 -1.02
CA SER A 228 4.77 -5.53 -2.31
C SER A 228 4.85 -4.50 -3.44
N PHE A 229 3.98 -3.48 -3.42
CA PHE A 229 4.02 -2.37 -4.36
C PHE A 229 5.25 -1.49 -4.19
N GLU A 230 5.66 -1.19 -2.94
CA GLU A 230 6.90 -0.47 -2.62
C GLU A 230 8.12 -1.21 -3.19
N ALA A 231 8.21 -2.52 -2.95
CA ALA A 231 9.28 -3.37 -3.48
C ALA A 231 9.31 -3.36 -5.02
N TYR A 232 8.16 -3.45 -5.68
CA TYR A 232 8.06 -3.35 -7.13
C TYR A 232 8.53 -1.99 -7.65
N GLN A 233 8.10 -0.90 -7.02
CA GLN A 233 8.50 0.45 -7.43
C GLN A 233 10.01 0.65 -7.30
N THR A 234 10.61 0.17 -6.22
CA THR A 234 12.05 0.30 -5.97
C THR A 234 12.85 -0.62 -6.88
N ASN A 235 12.56 -1.93 -6.85
CA ASN A 235 13.42 -2.93 -7.48
C ASN A 235 13.21 -3.09 -8.99
N THR A 236 11.97 -2.87 -9.46
CA THR A 236 11.63 -3.07 -10.88
C THR A 236 11.55 -1.76 -11.65
N LYS A 237 11.04 -0.69 -11.01
CA LYS A 237 10.86 0.61 -11.67
C LYS A 237 11.99 1.60 -11.40
N GLY A 238 12.87 1.33 -10.44
CA GLY A 238 13.96 2.23 -10.07
C GLY A 238 13.47 3.59 -9.51
N ILE A 239 12.28 3.62 -8.92
CA ILE A 239 11.74 4.87 -8.35
C ILE A 239 12.47 5.19 -7.06
N ILE A 240 12.89 6.43 -6.90
CA ILE A 240 13.60 6.90 -5.70
C ILE A 240 12.76 6.70 -4.44
N GLN A 241 13.40 6.25 -3.35
CA GLN A 241 12.76 5.85 -2.10
C GLN A 241 11.84 6.92 -1.51
N LYS A 242 12.20 8.19 -1.58
CA LYS A 242 11.34 9.31 -1.12
C LYS A 242 9.98 9.36 -1.82
N THR A 243 9.95 9.06 -3.11
CA THR A 243 8.69 9.01 -3.89
C THR A 243 7.88 7.79 -3.52
N VAL A 244 8.53 6.64 -3.37
CA VAL A 244 7.91 5.37 -2.93
C VAL A 244 7.25 5.55 -1.57
N ASP A 245 8.00 6.01 -0.56
CA ASP A 245 7.49 6.25 0.81
C ASP A 245 6.31 7.24 0.83
N THR A 246 6.37 8.26 -0.03
CA THR A 246 5.30 9.26 -0.11
C THR A 246 4.02 8.66 -0.69
N GLN A 247 4.12 7.81 -1.71
CA GLN A 247 2.96 7.12 -2.28
C GLN A 247 2.41 6.10 -1.30
N ALA A 248 3.26 5.30 -0.67
CA ALA A 248 2.87 4.32 0.34
C ALA A 248 2.12 4.96 1.52
N ASN A 249 2.62 6.09 2.04
CA ASN A 249 1.94 6.79 3.13
C ASN A 249 0.54 7.28 2.72
N ARG A 250 0.37 7.78 1.49
CA ARG A 250 -0.95 8.17 0.98
C ARG A 250 -1.89 6.97 0.87
N LEU A 251 -1.39 5.83 0.40
CA LEU A 251 -2.17 4.58 0.33
C LEU A 251 -2.57 4.08 1.72
N LYS A 252 -1.65 4.12 2.70
CA LYS A 252 -1.94 3.77 4.10
C LYS A 252 -3.05 4.64 4.68
N MET A 253 -3.01 5.94 4.45
CA MET A 253 -4.05 6.87 4.91
C MET A 253 -5.40 6.57 4.25
N MET A 254 -5.44 6.32 2.94
CA MET A 254 -6.67 5.93 2.24
C MET A 254 -7.22 4.60 2.74
N GLY A 255 -6.36 3.58 2.86
CA GLY A 255 -6.76 2.26 3.36
C GLY A 255 -7.37 2.34 4.77
N ALA A 256 -6.70 3.06 5.67
CA ALA A 256 -7.18 3.26 7.04
C ALA A 256 -8.52 4.01 7.10
N TRP A 257 -8.73 5.01 6.22
CA TRP A 257 -9.99 5.72 6.15
C TRP A 257 -11.13 4.84 5.61
N LEU A 258 -10.87 4.05 4.57
CA LEU A 258 -11.87 3.09 4.06
C LEU A 258 -12.30 2.09 5.13
N GLU A 259 -11.36 1.58 5.93
CA GLU A 259 -11.66 0.68 7.06
C GLU A 259 -12.44 1.39 8.17
N ALA A 260 -12.06 2.62 8.54
CA ALA A 260 -12.73 3.37 9.59
C ALA A 260 -14.17 3.71 9.21
N GLU A 261 -14.40 4.12 7.97
CA GLU A 261 -15.72 4.48 7.45
C GLU A 261 -16.52 3.28 6.92
N GLN A 262 -15.96 2.07 6.98
CA GLN A 262 -16.55 0.83 6.47
C GLN A 262 -17.05 0.95 5.02
N ARG A 263 -16.20 1.53 4.15
CA ARG A 263 -16.52 1.78 2.75
C ARG A 263 -15.72 0.90 1.81
N ASP A 264 -16.35 0.46 0.75
CA ASP A 264 -15.70 -0.27 -0.34
C ASP A 264 -14.79 0.65 -1.16
N LEU A 265 -13.78 0.05 -1.81
CA LEU A 265 -12.89 0.75 -2.72
C LEU A 265 -13.60 0.99 -4.06
N ASN A 266 -14.33 2.08 -4.16
CA ASN A 266 -15.04 2.52 -5.37
C ASN A 266 -14.86 4.03 -5.59
N HIS A 267 -15.31 4.53 -6.73
CA HIS A 267 -15.15 5.93 -7.12
C HIS A 267 -15.78 6.91 -6.11
N GLU A 268 -16.98 6.59 -5.60
CA GLU A 268 -17.69 7.42 -4.63
C GLU A 268 -16.95 7.53 -3.30
N SER A 269 -16.42 6.41 -2.81
CA SER A 269 -15.62 6.38 -1.57
C SER A 269 -14.34 7.19 -1.71
N ILE A 270 -13.65 7.11 -2.85
CA ILE A 270 -12.45 7.91 -3.11
C ILE A 270 -12.80 9.40 -3.23
N ALA A 271 -13.90 9.75 -3.90
CA ALA A 271 -14.38 11.15 -3.95
C ALA A 271 -14.65 11.67 -2.53
N SER A 272 -15.42 10.92 -1.73
CA SER A 272 -15.71 11.27 -0.34
C SER A 272 -14.43 11.42 0.51
N TYR A 273 -13.46 10.50 0.36
CA TYR A 273 -12.16 10.63 1.02
C TYR A 273 -11.44 11.93 0.66
N LEU A 274 -11.37 12.26 -0.63
CA LEU A 274 -10.74 13.49 -1.08
C LEU A 274 -11.43 14.75 -0.53
N ASP A 275 -12.73 14.70 -0.30
CA ASP A 275 -13.48 15.82 0.28
C ASP A 275 -13.15 16.03 1.77
N THR A 276 -12.82 14.96 2.50
CA THR A 276 -12.35 15.09 3.90
C THR A 276 -10.98 15.77 4.02
N LEU A 277 -10.20 15.83 2.94
CA LEU A 277 -8.86 16.40 2.96
C LEU A 277 -8.91 17.93 2.76
N ASP A 278 -8.49 18.68 3.78
CA ASP A 278 -8.25 20.13 3.65
C ASP A 278 -6.90 20.40 2.96
N LEU A 279 -6.81 20.02 1.70
CA LEU A 279 -5.59 20.09 0.90
C LEU A 279 -5.85 20.74 -0.47
N SER A 280 -4.79 21.32 -1.05
CA SER A 280 -4.88 21.87 -2.41
C SER A 280 -5.26 20.81 -3.44
N ILE A 281 -5.96 21.22 -4.51
CA ILE A 281 -6.32 20.35 -5.64
C ILE A 281 -5.08 19.61 -6.18
N LYS A 282 -3.94 20.30 -6.28
CA LYS A 282 -2.67 19.69 -6.71
C LYS A 282 -2.26 18.53 -5.80
N THR A 283 -2.42 18.68 -4.49
CA THR A 283 -2.10 17.62 -3.53
C THR A 283 -3.12 16.48 -3.61
N LYS A 284 -4.42 16.77 -3.71
CA LYS A 284 -5.48 15.76 -3.90
C LYS A 284 -5.22 14.91 -5.16
N LYS A 285 -4.80 15.53 -6.28
CA LYS A 285 -4.38 14.81 -7.50
C LYS A 285 -3.19 13.87 -7.27
N GLN A 286 -2.30 14.17 -6.32
CA GLN A 286 -1.20 13.27 -5.98
C GLN A 286 -1.66 12.05 -5.18
N TYR A 287 -2.76 12.12 -4.42
CA TYR A 287 -3.41 10.95 -3.82
C TYR A 287 -4.01 10.05 -4.90
N LEU A 288 -4.71 10.64 -5.86
CA LEU A 288 -5.25 9.90 -7.02
C LEU A 288 -4.14 9.24 -7.83
N PHE A 289 -3.02 9.92 -8.03
CA PHE A 289 -1.86 9.34 -8.72
C PHE A 289 -1.28 8.14 -7.98
N ALA A 290 -1.15 8.21 -6.66
CA ALA A 290 -0.69 7.09 -5.85
C ALA A 290 -1.66 5.90 -5.95
N GLY A 291 -2.96 6.16 -5.81
CA GLY A 291 -4.00 5.15 -5.93
C GLY A 291 -4.07 4.52 -7.33
N SER A 292 -4.02 5.32 -8.39
CA SER A 292 -4.02 4.82 -9.79
C SER A 292 -2.78 3.97 -10.09
N SER A 293 -1.61 4.38 -9.59
CA SER A 293 -0.37 3.61 -9.74
C SER A 293 -0.44 2.27 -9.01
N PHE A 294 -0.98 2.27 -7.79
CA PHE A 294 -1.22 1.04 -7.02
C PHE A 294 -2.24 0.14 -7.71
N TRP A 295 -3.36 0.67 -8.17
CA TRP A 295 -4.41 -0.09 -8.86
C TRP A 295 -3.86 -0.79 -10.10
N LYS A 296 -3.13 -0.06 -10.96
CA LYS A 296 -2.51 -0.61 -12.17
C LYS A 296 -1.52 -1.73 -11.85
N TRP A 297 -0.76 -1.58 -10.79
CA TRP A 297 0.14 -2.62 -10.31
C TRP A 297 -0.64 -3.82 -9.76
N ALA A 298 -1.63 -3.60 -8.90
CA ALA A 298 -2.38 -4.66 -8.23
C ALA A 298 -3.17 -5.52 -9.25
N ILE A 299 -3.84 -4.90 -10.21
CA ILE A 299 -4.51 -5.63 -11.31
C ILE A 299 -3.53 -6.49 -12.12
N LYS A 300 -2.28 -6.04 -12.26
CA LYS A 300 -1.28 -6.77 -13.06
C LYS A 300 -0.57 -7.86 -12.27
N HIS A 301 -0.29 -7.66 -10.99
CA HIS A 301 0.66 -8.47 -10.23
C HIS A 301 0.06 -9.18 -9.01
N ASP A 302 -1.16 -8.84 -8.58
CA ASP A 302 -1.86 -9.48 -7.47
C ASP A 302 -3.08 -10.25 -8.01
N GLU A 303 -2.95 -11.56 -8.12
CA GLU A 303 -3.99 -12.43 -8.69
C GLU A 303 -5.33 -12.33 -7.94
N ASN A 304 -5.30 -12.14 -6.62
CA ASN A 304 -6.53 -12.03 -5.83
C ASN A 304 -7.19 -10.67 -6.02
N PHE A 305 -6.39 -9.60 -6.06
CA PHE A 305 -6.91 -8.27 -6.38
C PHE A 305 -7.49 -8.23 -7.81
N LYS A 306 -6.80 -8.85 -8.75
CA LYS A 306 -7.25 -8.98 -10.15
C LYS A 306 -8.58 -9.71 -10.27
N LYS A 307 -8.76 -10.85 -9.57
CA LYS A 307 -10.02 -11.60 -9.58
C LYS A 307 -11.21 -10.77 -9.11
N LEU A 308 -11.00 -9.93 -8.08
CA LEU A 308 -12.04 -9.09 -7.50
C LEU A 308 -12.37 -7.85 -8.33
N HIS A 309 -11.38 -7.30 -9.04
CA HIS A 309 -11.48 -5.95 -9.60
C HIS A 309 -11.20 -5.85 -11.12
N ARG A 310 -10.90 -6.97 -11.82
CA ARG A 310 -10.50 -6.92 -13.25
C ARG A 310 -11.52 -6.25 -14.17
N ASP A 311 -12.80 -6.43 -13.85
CA ASP A 311 -13.93 -5.92 -14.66
C ASP A 311 -14.41 -4.55 -14.17
N GLN A 312 -13.76 -3.99 -13.14
CA GLN A 312 -14.08 -2.69 -12.58
C GLN A 312 -13.16 -1.59 -13.17
N GLN A 313 -13.73 -0.41 -13.35
CA GLN A 313 -12.92 0.77 -13.66
C GLN A 313 -12.14 1.21 -12.44
N SER A 314 -10.93 1.77 -12.67
CA SER A 314 -10.11 2.29 -11.59
C SER A 314 -10.88 3.38 -10.81
N PRO A 315 -11.05 3.22 -9.48
CA PRO A 315 -11.74 4.20 -8.66
C PRO A 315 -10.99 5.52 -8.51
N PHE A 316 -9.77 5.61 -9.04
CA PHE A 316 -8.89 6.79 -8.95
C PHE A 316 -8.89 7.63 -10.24
N GLU A 317 -9.67 7.26 -11.24
CA GLU A 317 -9.75 7.97 -12.52
C GLU A 317 -11.03 8.80 -12.63
N LYS A 318 -11.02 9.82 -13.49
CA LYS A 318 -12.18 10.65 -13.82
C LYS A 318 -12.79 11.42 -12.63
N HIS A 319 -11.96 11.87 -11.68
CA HIS A 319 -12.42 12.78 -10.63
C HIS A 319 -12.40 14.22 -11.12
N ASP A 320 -13.52 14.90 -10.95
CA ASP A 320 -13.65 16.30 -11.29
C ASP A 320 -13.23 17.19 -10.12
N PHE A 321 -12.51 18.23 -10.43
CA PHE A 321 -12.12 19.27 -9.47
C PHE A 321 -12.62 20.62 -9.94
N PRO A 322 -12.98 21.51 -9.02
CA PRO A 322 -13.36 22.86 -9.37
C PRO A 322 -12.31 23.51 -10.26
N VAL A 323 -12.72 23.96 -11.43
CA VAL A 323 -11.86 24.75 -12.31
C VAL A 323 -11.79 26.17 -11.73
N ASN A 324 -10.66 26.52 -11.13
CA ASN A 324 -10.43 27.91 -10.71
C ASN A 324 -10.40 28.82 -11.96
N ARG A 325 -11.57 29.33 -12.35
CA ARG A 325 -11.70 30.31 -13.44
C ARG A 325 -11.10 31.67 -13.08
N SER A 326 -10.92 31.94 -11.79
CA SER A 326 -10.34 33.19 -11.30
C SER A 326 -8.86 33.03 -10.94
N LYS A 327 -8.00 32.75 -11.93
CA LYS A 327 -6.54 32.94 -11.77
C LYS A 327 -6.17 34.39 -11.37
N ARG A 328 -7.13 35.33 -11.38
CA ARG A 328 -6.91 36.73 -11.05
C ARG A 328 -6.93 37.06 -9.56
N ASN A 329 -7.47 36.21 -8.69
CA ASN A 329 -7.64 36.56 -7.25
C ASN A 329 -6.98 35.57 -6.26
N ASP A 330 -6.34 34.49 -6.69
CA ASP A 330 -5.58 33.60 -5.79
C ASP A 330 -4.06 33.88 -5.91
N GLY A 331 -3.68 35.15 -5.80
CA GLY A 331 -2.29 35.56 -5.70
C GLY A 331 -1.53 35.05 -4.48
N SER A 332 -2.23 34.31 -3.58
CA SER A 332 -1.66 33.85 -2.33
C SER A 332 -0.68 32.66 -2.48
N MET A 333 -0.74 31.91 -3.59
CA MET A 333 0.01 30.65 -3.76
C MET A 333 1.18 30.73 -4.77
N GLU A 334 1.27 31.78 -5.57
CA GLU A 334 2.37 31.89 -6.52
C GLU A 334 3.66 32.38 -5.85
N ARG A 335 4.75 31.61 -6.04
CA ARG A 335 6.08 32.00 -5.53
C ARG A 335 6.54 33.28 -6.18
N LYS A 336 7.05 34.22 -5.40
CA LYS A 336 7.58 35.52 -5.87
C LYS A 336 9.11 35.49 -5.94
N ALA A 337 9.66 36.31 -6.85
CA ALA A 337 11.08 36.65 -6.87
C ALA A 337 11.40 37.65 -5.76
N PHE A 338 12.60 37.58 -5.22
CA PHE A 338 13.16 38.68 -4.40
C PHE A 338 13.61 39.83 -5.30
N THR A 339 13.52 41.06 -4.81
CA THR A 339 14.22 42.19 -5.44
C THR A 339 15.72 42.12 -5.09
N PRO A 340 16.60 42.87 -5.79
CA PRO A 340 18.01 43.01 -5.39
C PRO A 340 18.17 43.48 -3.95
N GLU A 341 17.34 44.44 -3.52
CA GLU A 341 17.33 44.99 -2.15
C GLU A 341 16.89 43.92 -1.13
N ASP A 342 15.91 43.06 -1.49
CA ASP A 342 15.51 41.93 -0.65
C ASP A 342 16.66 40.93 -0.44
N VAL A 343 17.43 40.65 -1.49
CA VAL A 343 18.61 39.76 -1.41
C VAL A 343 19.65 40.34 -0.46
N THR A 344 19.96 41.65 -0.60
CA THR A 344 20.87 42.38 0.30
C THR A 344 20.39 42.29 1.74
N LYS A 345 19.11 42.61 1.99
CA LYS A 345 18.50 42.55 3.33
C LYS A 345 18.56 41.15 3.96
N LEU A 346 18.28 40.11 3.18
CA LEU A 346 18.34 38.71 3.64
C LEU A 346 19.77 38.30 4.00
N HIS A 347 20.74 38.66 3.17
CA HIS A 347 22.15 38.37 3.39
C HIS A 347 22.68 39.12 4.64
N GLU A 348 22.45 40.41 4.77
CA GLU A 348 22.87 41.20 5.94
C GLU A 348 22.24 40.70 7.23
N ALA A 349 20.95 40.34 7.22
CA ALA A 349 20.28 39.80 8.38
C ALA A 349 20.81 38.41 8.76
N ALA A 350 21.22 37.60 7.81
CA ALA A 350 21.89 36.31 8.09
C ALA A 350 23.28 36.58 8.71
N LYS A 351 24.08 37.48 8.12
CA LYS A 351 25.43 37.86 8.58
C LYS A 351 25.41 38.45 10.00
N ALA A 352 24.41 39.25 10.33
CA ALA A 352 24.25 39.82 11.67
C ALA A 352 23.80 38.82 12.74
N THR A 353 23.36 37.64 12.36
CA THR A 353 22.86 36.63 13.30
C THR A 353 23.97 35.65 13.63
N LYS A 354 24.36 35.53 14.91
CA LYS A 354 25.41 34.62 15.39
C LYS A 354 25.14 33.16 14.97
N ASN A 355 26.16 32.44 14.56
CA ASN A 355 26.13 31.04 14.10
C ASN A 355 25.26 30.82 12.85
N ARG A 356 25.27 31.78 11.92
CA ARG A 356 24.58 31.64 10.62
C ARG A 356 25.50 31.90 9.42
N GLU A 357 26.80 31.76 9.60
CA GLU A 357 27.79 31.91 8.54
C GLU A 357 27.44 31.01 7.34
N THR A 358 27.14 29.73 7.58
CA THR A 358 26.74 28.78 6.54
C THR A 358 25.45 29.20 5.80
N LEU A 359 24.47 29.76 6.50
CA LEU A 359 23.24 30.26 5.87
C LEU A 359 23.53 31.50 5.04
N THR A 360 24.44 32.38 5.50
CA THR A 360 24.88 33.56 4.78
C THR A 360 25.53 33.20 3.44
N ASP A 361 26.46 32.23 3.46
CA ASP A 361 27.10 31.69 2.27
C ASP A 361 26.09 31.04 1.32
N LEU A 362 25.16 30.25 1.87
CA LEU A 362 24.11 29.60 1.09
C LEU A 362 23.19 30.63 0.38
N ILE A 363 22.83 31.71 1.05
CA ILE A 363 22.06 32.81 0.46
C ILE A 363 22.83 33.44 -0.70
N LEU A 364 24.12 33.69 -0.49
CA LEU A 364 25.01 34.27 -1.49
C LEU A 364 25.11 33.38 -2.72
N LEU A 365 25.41 32.10 -2.53
CA LEU A 365 25.45 31.11 -3.63
C LEU A 365 24.11 31.01 -4.35
N GLY A 366 22.99 30.99 -3.62
CA GLY A 366 21.65 30.95 -4.20
C GLY A 366 21.32 32.17 -5.06
N ALA A 367 21.75 33.35 -4.61
CA ALA A 367 21.52 34.62 -5.31
C ALA A 367 22.31 34.71 -6.63
N TYR A 368 23.54 34.21 -6.68
CA TYR A 368 24.38 34.28 -7.86
C TYR A 368 24.32 33.07 -8.80
N THR A 369 23.72 31.97 -8.38
CA THR A 369 23.59 30.75 -9.24
C THR A 369 22.17 30.42 -9.64
N GLY A 370 21.18 30.81 -8.82
CA GLY A 370 19.81 30.35 -8.96
C GLY A 370 19.65 28.86 -8.78
N ALA A 371 20.63 28.15 -8.23
CA ALA A 371 20.58 26.71 -8.00
C ALA A 371 19.54 26.34 -6.91
N ARG A 372 19.11 25.08 -6.90
CA ARG A 372 18.22 24.57 -5.85
C ARG A 372 19.01 24.44 -4.56
N ILE A 373 18.35 24.63 -3.42
CA ILE A 373 19.02 24.56 -2.11
C ILE A 373 19.76 23.23 -1.92
N GLU A 374 19.18 22.11 -2.34
CA GLU A 374 19.81 20.80 -2.24
C GLU A 374 21.03 20.67 -3.17
N GLU A 375 20.96 21.21 -4.38
CA GLU A 375 22.10 21.25 -5.32
C GLU A 375 23.29 21.96 -4.67
N LEU A 376 23.07 23.09 -4.00
CA LEU A 376 24.10 23.84 -3.30
C LEU A 376 24.67 23.09 -2.08
N CYS A 377 23.83 22.41 -1.31
CA CYS A 377 24.24 21.64 -0.14
C CYS A 377 24.98 20.34 -0.48
N GLN A 378 24.84 19.85 -1.72
CA GLN A 378 25.53 18.66 -2.23
C GLN A 378 26.83 18.98 -2.94
N LEU A 379 27.12 20.27 -3.27
CA LEU A 379 28.38 20.66 -3.92
C LEU A 379 29.59 20.30 -3.07
N GLN A 380 30.57 19.65 -3.69
CA GLN A 380 31.86 19.33 -3.11
C GLN A 380 32.98 20.16 -3.73
N ALA A 381 34.12 20.21 -3.09
CA ALA A 381 35.28 20.93 -3.62
C ALA A 381 35.72 20.43 -5.01
N GLN A 382 35.57 19.13 -5.28
CA GLN A 382 35.87 18.51 -6.58
C GLN A 382 34.90 18.90 -7.70
N ASP A 383 33.71 19.44 -7.35
CA ASP A 383 32.69 19.87 -8.31
C ASP A 383 32.98 21.31 -8.81
N ILE A 384 34.07 21.90 -8.37
CA ILE A 384 34.60 23.14 -8.94
C ILE A 384 35.55 22.77 -10.07
N VAL A 385 35.05 22.91 -11.28
CA VAL A 385 35.77 22.51 -12.50
C VAL A 385 36.15 23.73 -13.34
N SER A 386 37.15 23.57 -14.21
CA SER A 386 37.53 24.62 -15.20
C SER A 386 37.08 24.19 -16.58
N GLU A 387 36.22 25.00 -17.21
CA GLU A 387 35.83 24.84 -18.62
C GLU A 387 36.34 26.01 -19.44
N GLU A 388 37.13 25.77 -20.45
CA GLU A 388 37.74 26.82 -21.31
C GLU A 388 38.39 27.94 -20.46
N GLY A 389 39.01 27.58 -19.33
CA GLY A 389 39.67 28.55 -18.43
C GLY A 389 38.70 29.29 -17.47
N ILE A 390 37.41 28.99 -17.48
CA ILE A 390 36.40 29.59 -16.63
C ILE A 390 36.08 28.62 -15.50
N LYS A 391 36.19 29.04 -14.23
CA LYS A 391 35.78 28.24 -13.06
C LYS A 391 34.25 28.15 -13.02
N CYS A 392 33.75 26.91 -12.89
CA CYS A 392 32.33 26.59 -12.88
C CYS A 392 31.97 25.67 -11.74
N PHE A 393 30.75 25.79 -11.22
CA PHE A 393 30.09 24.74 -10.44
C PHE A 393 29.59 23.65 -11.40
N TYR A 394 29.90 22.40 -11.13
CA TYR A 394 29.32 21.24 -11.82
C TYR A 394 28.19 20.65 -10.99
N PHE A 395 26.95 20.78 -11.45
CA PHE A 395 25.76 20.19 -10.84
C PHE A 395 25.41 18.91 -11.60
N TYR A 396 25.58 17.74 -11.01
CA TYR A 396 25.43 16.44 -11.66
C TYR A 396 24.23 15.61 -11.16
N ASP A 397 23.73 15.85 -9.96
CA ASP A 397 22.66 15.05 -9.34
C ASP A 397 21.28 15.77 -9.43
N GLY A 398 20.73 15.81 -10.61
CA GLY A 398 19.44 16.44 -10.85
C GLY A 398 18.34 15.46 -11.25
N LYS A 399 17.07 15.92 -11.11
CA LYS A 399 15.87 15.14 -11.47
C LYS A 399 15.73 14.86 -12.97
N THR A 400 16.35 15.67 -13.81
CA THR A 400 16.26 15.59 -15.27
C THR A 400 17.64 15.79 -15.88
N ALA A 401 17.86 15.31 -17.10
CA ALA A 401 19.11 15.51 -17.83
C ALA A 401 19.51 17.00 -17.91
N ALA A 402 18.56 17.91 -18.09
CA ALA A 402 18.82 19.34 -18.10
C ALA A 402 19.29 19.91 -16.74
N SER A 403 19.15 19.15 -15.65
CA SER A 403 19.68 19.55 -14.34
C SER A 403 21.20 19.40 -14.27
N GLU A 404 21.78 18.47 -15.03
CA GLU A 404 23.23 18.35 -15.18
C GLU A 404 23.78 19.53 -15.98
N ARG A 405 24.66 20.30 -15.37
CA ARG A 405 25.14 21.54 -15.98
C ARG A 405 26.39 22.08 -15.32
N HIS A 406 27.14 22.86 -16.09
CA HIS A 406 28.19 23.74 -15.62
C HIS A 406 27.66 25.18 -15.53
N THR A 407 27.72 25.76 -14.33
CA THR A 407 27.32 27.15 -14.08
C THR A 407 28.55 27.95 -13.67
N PRO A 408 28.98 28.96 -14.45
CA PRO A 408 30.16 29.76 -14.12
C PRO A 408 30.05 30.41 -12.75
N ILE A 409 31.17 30.53 -12.06
CA ILE A 409 31.26 31.22 -10.78
C ILE A 409 31.27 32.73 -11.06
N HIS A 410 30.27 33.41 -10.49
CA HIS A 410 30.20 34.87 -10.62
C HIS A 410 31.41 35.55 -9.95
N PRO A 411 32.04 36.59 -10.56
CA PRO A 411 33.21 37.26 -9.98
C PRO A 411 33.04 37.69 -8.51
N ALA A 412 31.86 38.20 -8.15
CA ALA A 412 31.57 38.65 -6.79
C ALA A 412 31.60 37.57 -5.69
N ILE A 413 31.59 36.27 -6.05
CA ILE A 413 31.59 35.17 -5.10
C ILE A 413 32.82 34.26 -5.18
N GLN A 414 33.82 34.58 -6.02
CA GLN A 414 35.03 33.77 -6.18
C GLN A 414 35.77 33.59 -4.86
N ASP A 415 36.03 34.68 -4.15
CA ASP A 415 36.72 34.63 -2.84
C ASP A 415 35.94 33.79 -1.81
N THR A 416 34.62 33.91 -1.83
CA THR A 416 33.75 33.09 -0.97
C THR A 416 33.87 31.59 -1.31
N VAL A 417 33.85 31.26 -2.60
CA VAL A 417 33.99 29.85 -3.03
C VAL A 417 35.36 29.29 -2.66
N GLU A 418 36.44 30.08 -2.87
CA GLU A 418 37.80 29.68 -2.49
C GLU A 418 37.95 29.47 -0.96
N ARG A 419 37.32 30.32 -0.18
CA ARG A 419 37.25 30.20 1.28
C ARG A 419 36.48 28.91 1.66
N LEU A 420 35.33 28.67 1.07
CA LEU A 420 34.52 27.46 1.35
C LEU A 420 35.27 26.16 1.00
N ILE A 421 36.02 26.14 -0.10
CA ILE A 421 36.88 25.00 -0.45
C ILE A 421 37.96 24.76 0.61
N ARG A 422 38.68 25.83 1.01
CA ARG A 422 39.78 25.76 1.98
C ARG A 422 39.30 25.33 3.38
N ASP A 423 38.14 25.85 3.80
CA ASP A 423 37.62 25.68 5.17
C ASP A 423 36.74 24.43 5.31
N SER A 424 36.46 23.73 4.21
CA SER A 424 35.63 22.51 4.20
C SER A 424 36.29 21.39 5.01
N LYS A 425 35.51 20.78 5.92
CA LYS A 425 35.96 19.67 6.77
C LYS A 425 35.49 18.30 6.28
N ASP A 426 34.36 18.25 5.58
CA ASP A 426 33.70 17.04 5.10
C ASP A 426 33.70 16.91 3.57
N GLY A 427 34.42 17.79 2.88
CA GLY A 427 34.52 17.86 1.42
C GLY A 427 33.40 18.65 0.74
N PHE A 428 32.33 19.00 1.47
CA PHE A 428 31.24 19.82 0.93
C PHE A 428 31.50 21.31 1.12
N LEU A 429 31.05 22.13 0.17
CA LEU A 429 31.21 23.59 0.25
C LEU A 429 30.31 24.19 1.33
N ILE A 430 29.15 23.63 1.53
CA ILE A 430 28.17 24.08 2.54
C ILE A 430 28.13 23.08 3.67
N GLU A 431 28.60 23.48 4.86
CA GLU A 431 28.50 22.67 6.06
C GLU A 431 27.03 22.43 6.42
N SER A 432 26.66 21.17 6.55
CA SER A 432 25.29 20.78 6.86
C SER A 432 25.32 19.50 7.69
N PRO A 433 24.35 19.28 8.60
CA PRO A 433 24.22 17.98 9.26
C PRO A 433 24.16 16.85 8.23
N ALA A 434 24.58 15.65 8.64
CA ALA A 434 24.45 14.46 7.81
C ALA A 434 23.03 14.38 7.23
N GLY A 435 22.93 13.98 5.98
CA GLY A 435 21.67 13.95 5.25
C GLY A 435 20.58 13.14 5.96
N ASN A 436 19.33 13.44 5.71
CA ASN A 436 18.22 12.63 6.20
C ASN A 436 18.24 11.22 5.58
N LYS A 437 17.30 10.35 5.94
CA LYS A 437 17.22 8.97 5.41
C LYS A 437 17.21 8.87 3.86
N TYR A 438 17.02 9.97 3.16
CA TYR A 438 17.08 10.08 1.69
C TYR A 438 18.38 10.74 1.18
N GLY A 439 19.33 11.02 2.04
CA GLY A 439 20.56 11.72 1.67
C GLY A 439 20.43 13.23 1.49
N ASN A 440 19.26 13.83 1.77
CA ASN A 440 19.08 15.29 1.61
C ASN A 440 19.80 16.04 2.74
N ARG A 441 20.68 16.98 2.37
CA ARG A 441 21.47 17.81 3.30
C ARG A 441 20.82 19.17 3.61
N SER A 442 19.87 19.63 2.79
CA SER A 442 19.29 20.98 2.88
C SER A 442 18.22 21.18 3.95
N ASP A 443 17.69 20.13 4.60
CA ASP A 443 16.51 20.22 5.47
C ASP A 443 16.68 21.22 6.63
N ALA A 444 17.83 21.21 7.31
CA ALA A 444 18.11 22.12 8.43
C ALA A 444 18.25 23.56 7.97
N LEU A 445 19.00 23.78 6.89
CA LEU A 445 19.24 25.12 6.31
C LEU A 445 17.97 25.71 5.72
N SER A 446 17.13 24.90 5.08
CA SER A 446 15.81 25.30 4.58
C SER A 446 14.90 25.82 5.70
N LYS A 447 14.92 25.14 6.87
CA LYS A 447 14.18 25.57 8.07
C LYS A 447 14.76 26.88 8.65
N GLN A 448 16.11 26.99 8.70
CA GLN A 448 16.78 28.23 9.14
C GLN A 448 16.43 29.41 8.23
N PHE A 449 16.49 29.23 6.91
CA PHE A 449 16.05 30.24 5.96
C PHE A 449 14.58 30.61 6.14
N GLY A 450 13.72 29.61 6.34
CA GLY A 450 12.29 29.83 6.63
C GLY A 450 12.07 30.74 7.85
N ARG A 451 12.81 30.50 8.93
CA ARG A 451 12.74 31.36 10.14
C ARG A 451 13.28 32.76 9.89
N LEU A 452 14.44 32.89 9.22
CA LEU A 452 15.02 34.17 8.86
C LEU A 452 14.06 35.02 8.03
N LYS A 453 13.53 34.48 6.93
CA LYS A 453 12.62 35.23 6.07
C LYS A 453 11.35 35.68 6.80
N THR A 454 10.83 34.83 7.71
CA THR A 454 9.63 35.15 8.50
C THR A 454 9.91 36.28 9.51
N SER A 455 11.08 36.29 10.15
CA SER A 455 11.49 37.43 11.04
C SER A 455 11.62 38.76 10.29
N LEU A 456 11.83 38.71 8.99
CA LEU A 456 11.88 39.88 8.12
C LEU A 456 10.53 40.20 7.44
N ASN A 457 9.43 39.57 7.89
CA ASN A 457 8.06 39.76 7.40
C ASN A 457 7.81 39.27 5.96
N TYR A 458 8.62 38.36 5.42
CA TYR A 458 8.32 37.70 4.14
C TYR A 458 7.31 36.58 4.35
N ASN A 459 6.24 36.60 3.59
CA ASN A 459 5.15 35.64 3.67
C ASN A 459 5.48 34.26 3.01
N SER A 460 4.48 33.38 2.89
CA SER A 460 4.63 32.05 2.29
C SER A 460 4.98 32.05 0.80
N GLN A 461 4.80 33.16 0.08
CA GLN A 461 5.15 33.26 -1.35
C GLN A 461 6.66 33.29 -1.58
N PHE A 462 7.44 33.63 -0.56
CA PHE A 462 8.90 33.67 -0.60
C PHE A 462 9.49 32.42 0.07
N VAL A 463 10.35 31.74 -0.63
CA VAL A 463 11.07 30.55 -0.18
C VAL A 463 12.49 30.58 -0.75
N PHE A 464 13.39 29.68 -0.35
CA PHE A 464 14.75 29.66 -0.92
C PHE A 464 14.73 29.56 -2.47
N HIS A 465 13.81 28.79 -3.03
CA HIS A 465 13.65 28.71 -4.50
C HIS A 465 13.27 30.04 -5.16
N SER A 466 12.90 31.05 -4.39
CA SER A 466 12.68 32.44 -4.90
C SER A 466 13.96 33.06 -5.46
N PHE A 467 15.15 32.70 -4.96
CA PHE A 467 16.42 33.14 -5.55
C PHE A 467 16.55 32.72 -7.02
N ARG A 468 16.10 31.51 -7.36
CA ARG A 468 16.07 31.06 -8.75
C ARG A 468 15.16 31.93 -9.63
N LYS A 469 13.99 32.30 -9.14
CA LYS A 469 13.12 33.26 -9.84
C LYS A 469 13.78 34.63 -9.95
N THR A 470 14.51 35.07 -8.92
CA THR A 470 15.25 36.35 -8.93
C THR A 470 16.31 36.35 -10.01
N VAL A 471 17.16 35.31 -10.08
CA VAL A 471 18.20 35.17 -11.10
C VAL A 471 17.59 35.20 -12.50
N ILE A 472 16.56 34.36 -12.75
CA ILE A 472 15.88 34.33 -14.04
C ILE A 472 15.33 35.73 -14.42
N THR A 473 14.66 36.40 -13.48
CA THR A 473 14.05 37.71 -13.72
C THR A 473 15.09 38.78 -14.00
N GLN A 474 16.20 38.79 -13.25
CA GLN A 474 17.28 39.77 -13.47
C GLN A 474 17.99 39.56 -14.81
N LEU A 475 18.33 38.32 -15.14
CA LEU A 475 18.96 38.00 -16.42
C LEU A 475 18.03 38.33 -17.60
N GLN A 476 16.72 38.03 -17.46
CA GLN A 476 15.73 38.41 -18.48
C GLN A 476 15.65 39.92 -18.66
N ARG A 477 15.66 40.71 -17.57
CA ARG A 477 15.65 42.17 -17.62
C ARG A 477 16.98 42.76 -18.12
N ALA A 478 18.06 41.99 -18.10
CA ALA A 478 19.35 42.32 -18.68
C ALA A 478 19.52 41.81 -20.12
N ASP A 479 18.41 41.50 -20.81
CA ASP A 479 18.34 41.05 -22.20
C ASP A 479 19.16 39.80 -22.49
N VAL A 480 19.24 38.88 -21.51
CA VAL A 480 19.85 37.57 -21.71
C VAL A 480 18.83 36.61 -22.37
N PRO A 481 19.21 35.93 -23.48
CA PRO A 481 18.33 35.01 -24.17
C PRO A 481 17.81 33.91 -23.24
N GLY A 482 16.51 33.54 -23.34
CA GLY A 482 15.86 32.57 -22.49
C GLY A 482 16.53 31.19 -22.47
N ILE A 483 17.08 30.74 -23.62
CA ILE A 483 17.83 29.48 -23.73
C ILE A 483 19.11 29.51 -22.89
N LEU A 484 19.81 30.63 -22.89
CA LEU A 484 21.03 30.85 -22.11
C LEU A 484 20.68 30.86 -20.60
N ILE A 485 19.59 31.52 -20.23
CA ILE A 485 19.08 31.50 -18.84
C ILE A 485 18.73 30.07 -18.44
N ALA A 486 18.00 29.34 -19.28
CA ALA A 486 17.62 27.94 -19.02
C ALA A 486 18.85 27.05 -18.78
N SER A 487 19.91 27.20 -19.59
CA SER A 487 21.16 26.44 -19.43
C SER A 487 21.91 26.77 -18.13
N ILE A 488 21.88 28.02 -17.67
CA ILE A 488 22.50 28.44 -16.41
C ILE A 488 21.77 27.85 -15.21
N VAL A 489 20.44 27.96 -15.21
CA VAL A 489 19.64 27.51 -14.06
C VAL A 489 19.26 26.02 -14.13
N GLY A 490 19.45 25.31 -15.23
CA GLY A 490 19.07 23.90 -15.43
C GLY A 490 17.56 23.74 -15.58
N HIS A 491 16.99 24.36 -16.61
CA HIS A 491 15.62 24.14 -17.09
C HIS A 491 15.67 23.52 -18.48
N GLU A 492 14.74 22.60 -18.75
CA GLU A 492 14.48 22.15 -20.12
C GLU A 492 13.92 23.32 -20.93
N THR A 493 14.33 23.46 -22.18
CA THR A 493 13.81 24.52 -23.06
C THR A 493 12.44 24.15 -23.62
N GLY A 494 12.07 22.87 -23.55
CA GLY A 494 10.86 22.32 -24.12
C GLY A 494 10.92 22.20 -25.65
N THR A 495 12.11 22.34 -26.24
CA THR A 495 12.30 22.20 -27.69
C THR A 495 13.36 21.17 -28.00
N VAL A 496 13.04 20.21 -28.87
CA VAL A 496 13.95 19.11 -29.28
C VAL A 496 15.26 19.66 -29.85
N THR A 497 15.22 20.76 -30.58
CA THR A 497 16.42 21.37 -31.20
C THR A 497 17.47 21.75 -30.15
N PHE A 498 17.05 22.36 -29.03
CA PHE A 498 18.01 22.81 -28.03
C PHE A 498 18.28 21.78 -26.94
N ASP A 499 17.31 20.90 -26.63
CA ASP A 499 17.47 19.90 -25.58
C ASP A 499 18.21 18.63 -26.07
N VAL A 500 18.19 18.35 -27.39
CA VAL A 500 18.77 17.11 -27.96
C VAL A 500 19.91 17.37 -28.94
N TYR A 501 19.77 18.36 -29.83
CA TYR A 501 20.73 18.56 -30.96
C TYR A 501 21.73 19.68 -30.73
N SER A 502 21.63 20.47 -29.66
CA SER A 502 22.58 21.56 -29.37
C SER A 502 23.55 21.15 -28.28
N ALA A 503 24.82 21.47 -28.45
CA ALA A 503 25.82 21.37 -27.38
C ALA A 503 25.63 22.43 -26.28
N GLY A 504 24.62 23.29 -26.42
CA GLY A 504 24.32 24.37 -25.48
C GLY A 504 25.23 25.61 -25.62
N PRO A 505 24.98 26.64 -24.82
CA PRO A 505 25.80 27.85 -24.81
C PRO A 505 27.21 27.60 -24.28
N SER A 506 28.22 28.28 -24.84
CA SER A 506 29.61 28.18 -24.38
C SER A 506 29.78 28.66 -22.92
N PRO A 507 30.84 28.21 -22.23
CA PRO A 507 31.20 28.69 -20.89
C PRO A 507 31.33 30.21 -20.82
N LYS A 508 31.91 30.81 -21.85
CA LYS A 508 32.05 32.27 -21.96
C LYS A 508 30.70 33.00 -22.04
N GLN A 509 29.77 32.48 -22.89
CA GLN A 509 28.42 33.08 -22.97
C GLN A 509 27.68 33.01 -21.64
N LYS A 510 27.80 31.89 -20.94
CA LYS A 510 27.19 31.71 -19.59
C LYS A 510 27.84 32.66 -18.58
N HIS A 511 29.18 32.82 -18.61
CA HIS A 511 29.92 33.72 -17.71
C HIS A 511 29.54 35.16 -17.95
N ASP A 512 29.51 35.62 -19.20
CA ASP A 512 29.13 36.99 -19.55
C ASP A 512 27.67 37.28 -19.15
N ALA A 513 26.81 36.29 -19.26
CA ALA A 513 25.42 36.42 -18.82
C ALA A 513 25.29 36.53 -17.30
N ILE A 514 25.91 35.61 -16.54
CA ILE A 514 25.78 35.55 -15.08
C ILE A 514 26.42 36.78 -14.42
N SER A 515 27.48 37.33 -15.02
CA SER A 515 28.16 38.55 -14.57
C SER A 515 27.30 39.82 -14.64
N LYS A 516 26.12 39.75 -15.26
CA LYS A 516 25.12 40.82 -15.25
C LYS A 516 24.30 40.88 -13.95
N LEU A 517 24.38 39.89 -13.09
CA LEU A 517 23.72 39.90 -11.77
C LEU A 517 24.43 40.91 -10.86
N LYS A 518 23.66 41.79 -10.23
CA LYS A 518 24.21 42.80 -9.33
C LYS A 518 23.39 42.86 -8.04
N TYR A 519 24.09 42.82 -6.92
CA TYR A 519 23.54 43.02 -5.58
C TYR A 519 24.46 43.93 -4.79
N GLU A 520 23.91 44.88 -4.01
CA GLU A 520 24.67 45.78 -3.13
C GLU A 520 24.99 45.03 -1.80
N LEU A 521 25.89 44.06 -1.86
CA LEU A 521 26.33 43.32 -0.68
C LEU A 521 27.53 44.06 -0.06
N LYS A 522 27.41 44.44 1.20
CA LYS A 522 28.55 44.99 1.96
C LYS A 522 29.51 43.87 2.28
N SER A 523 30.73 44.01 1.82
CA SER A 523 31.86 43.12 2.10
C SER A 523 32.11 42.88 3.60
#